data_d802cd6d64626638fdf2d6219ade3f84
#
_entry.id   d802cd6d64626638fdf2d6219ade3f84
#
_cell.length_a   1.000
_cell.length_b   1.000
_cell.length_c   1.000
_cell.angle_alpha   90.00
_cell.angle_beta   90.00
_cell.angle_gamma   90.00
#
_symmetry.space_group_name_H-M   'P 1'
#
loop_
_entity.id
_entity.type
_entity.pdbx_description
1 polymer ?
#
loop_
_entity_poly.entity_id
_entity_poly.type
_entity_poly.pdbx_seq_one_letter_code
_entity_poly.pdbx_strand_id
1 'polypeptide(L)'
;LDSQIEYLNNYQENLRAAQDMGLSTALIEELSDGSAQSAAYLEAIVAGGETVVRLGNEHGLGGRNQEAALAAVPLLRGLCECCFFSLGTDGTDGPTDAAGGYADGQTARRLATCGTAPADALRRHDAYHALQSVKGLLFTGPTGTNVNDVAVVLING
;
A
#
# COMPACT_ATOMS: atom_id res chain seq x y z
N LEU A 1 -18.74 11.00 -20.73
CA LEU A 1 -17.69 12.04 -20.78
C LEU A 1 -17.25 12.42 -19.36
N ASP A 2 -18.19 12.60 -18.43
CA ASP A 2 -17.90 13.02 -17.05
C ASP A 2 -17.12 11.95 -16.26
N SER A 3 -17.43 10.67 -16.46
CA SER A 3 -16.70 9.57 -15.82
C SER A 3 -15.26 9.41 -16.31
N GLN A 4 -14.99 9.76 -17.56
CA GLN A 4 -13.62 9.74 -18.11
C GLN A 4 -12.79 10.93 -17.63
N ILE A 5 -13.41 12.08 -17.40
CA ILE A 5 -12.75 13.26 -16.85
C ILE A 5 -12.43 13.04 -15.37
N GLU A 6 -13.33 12.43 -14.63
CA GLU A 6 -13.12 12.07 -13.23
C GLU A 6 -11.99 11.03 -13.08
N TYR A 7 -11.95 10.03 -13.96
CA TYR A 7 -10.86 9.04 -14.02
C TYR A 7 -9.50 9.71 -14.31
N LEU A 8 -9.43 10.62 -15.28
CA LEU A 8 -8.20 11.34 -15.63
C LEU A 8 -7.72 12.27 -14.52
N ASN A 9 -8.61 12.91 -13.79
CA ASN A 9 -8.26 13.76 -12.66
C ASN A 9 -7.72 12.92 -11.49
N ASN A 10 -8.37 11.82 -11.17
CA ASN A 10 -7.89 10.87 -10.15
C ASN A 10 -6.54 10.24 -10.54
N TYR A 11 -6.35 9.93 -11.82
CA TYR A 11 -5.08 9.42 -12.34
C TYR A 11 -3.95 10.44 -12.17
N GLN A 12 -4.19 11.73 -12.48
CA GLN A 12 -3.17 12.79 -12.32
C GLN A 12 -2.82 13.07 -10.85
N GLU A 13 -3.79 13.00 -9.94
CA GLU A 13 -3.54 13.16 -8.51
C GLU A 13 -2.73 11.97 -7.95
N ASN A 14 -3.05 10.75 -8.37
CA ASN A 14 -2.32 9.55 -7.99
C ASN A 14 -0.88 9.55 -8.55
N LEU A 15 -0.70 10.08 -9.77
CA LEU A 15 0.61 10.25 -10.40
C LEU A 15 1.50 11.22 -9.60
N ARG A 16 0.94 12.33 -9.13
CA ARG A 16 1.65 13.30 -8.28
C ARG A 16 2.04 12.68 -6.94
N ALA A 17 1.12 11.94 -6.32
CA ALA A 17 1.41 11.25 -5.06
C ALA A 17 2.53 10.19 -5.24
N ALA A 18 2.55 9.48 -6.37
CA ALA A 18 3.61 8.54 -6.71
C ALA A 18 4.97 9.23 -6.95
N GLN A 19 4.97 10.40 -7.60
CA GLN A 19 6.18 11.23 -7.80
C GLN A 19 6.70 11.78 -6.46
N ASP A 20 5.83 12.22 -5.58
CA ASP A 20 6.18 12.71 -4.23
C ASP A 20 6.78 11.59 -3.36
N MET A 21 6.45 10.32 -3.64
CA MET A 21 7.07 9.13 -3.03
C MET A 21 8.38 8.71 -3.70
N GLY A 22 8.89 9.46 -4.68
CA GLY A 22 10.19 9.21 -5.33
C GLY A 22 10.17 8.17 -6.46
N LEU A 23 8.99 7.83 -6.99
CA LEU A 23 8.87 6.98 -8.18
C LEU A 23 9.32 7.75 -9.43
N SER A 24 10.20 7.16 -10.23
CA SER A 24 10.71 7.81 -11.43
C SER A 24 9.65 7.87 -12.54
N THR A 25 9.52 9.04 -13.18
CA THR A 25 8.62 9.30 -14.31
C THR A 25 8.85 8.32 -15.48
N ALA A 26 10.08 7.82 -15.65
CA ALA A 26 10.43 6.88 -16.70
C ALA A 26 9.73 5.52 -16.58
N LEU A 27 9.50 5.03 -15.35
CA LEU A 27 8.77 3.77 -15.11
C LEU A 27 7.28 3.91 -15.46
N ILE A 28 6.73 5.11 -15.29
CA ILE A 28 5.33 5.43 -15.56
C ILE A 28 5.07 5.55 -17.06
N GLU A 29 6.02 6.12 -17.82
CA GLU A 29 5.93 6.26 -19.29
C GLU A 29 6.09 4.90 -20.00
N GLU A 30 6.93 4.00 -19.49
CA GLU A 30 7.15 2.67 -20.08
C GLU A 30 5.92 1.76 -19.94
N LEU A 31 5.08 2.00 -18.93
CA LEU A 31 3.82 1.27 -18.71
C LEU A 31 2.65 1.82 -19.52
N SER A 32 2.75 3.06 -20.06
CA SER A 32 1.66 3.71 -20.82
C SER A 32 1.71 3.50 -22.34
N ASP A 33 2.76 2.89 -22.89
CA ASP A 33 2.93 2.67 -24.34
C ASP A 33 2.46 1.27 -24.79
N GLY A 34 1.34 0.82 -24.25
CA GLY A 34 0.70 -0.44 -24.62
C GLY A 34 -0.38 -0.25 -25.68
N SER A 35 -0.12 -0.67 -26.91
CA SER A 35 -1.13 -0.80 -27.97
C SER A 35 -2.33 -1.62 -27.49
N ALA A 36 -3.46 -0.94 -27.36
CA ALA A 36 -4.73 -1.47 -26.89
C ALA A 36 -5.22 -2.64 -27.74
N GLN A 37 -5.24 -3.82 -27.18
CA GLN A 37 -6.19 -4.87 -27.55
C GLN A 37 -6.71 -5.48 -26.25
N SER A 38 -7.96 -5.23 -25.96
CA SER A 38 -8.94 -5.93 -25.12
C SER A 38 -8.43 -7.17 -24.35
N ALA A 39 -7.53 -6.97 -23.43
CA ALA A 39 -7.22 -7.90 -22.35
C ALA A 39 -7.32 -7.10 -21.06
N ALA A 40 -7.88 -7.69 -20.02
CA ALA A 40 -7.82 -7.11 -18.69
C ALA A 40 -6.36 -6.82 -18.35
N TYR A 41 -6.02 -5.55 -18.14
CA TYR A 41 -4.65 -5.16 -17.79
C TYR A 41 -4.46 -5.34 -16.29
N LEU A 42 -3.38 -5.98 -15.93
CA LEU A 42 -2.84 -5.85 -14.59
C LEU A 42 -1.66 -4.89 -14.66
N GLU A 43 -1.85 -3.67 -14.20
CA GLU A 43 -0.76 -2.72 -14.02
C GLU A 43 -0.15 -2.89 -12.64
N ALA A 44 1.18 -2.94 -12.57
CA ALA A 44 1.92 -3.02 -11.32
C ALA A 44 2.91 -1.86 -11.23
N ILE A 45 2.78 -1.04 -10.21
CA ILE A 45 3.77 -0.04 -9.84
C ILE A 45 4.58 -0.62 -8.68
N VAL A 46 5.89 -0.80 -8.89
CA VAL A 46 6.80 -1.39 -7.90
C VAL A 46 7.81 -0.35 -7.44
N ALA A 47 7.92 -0.16 -6.14
CA ALA A 47 8.93 0.69 -5.52
C ALA A 47 9.79 -0.12 -4.56
N GLY A 48 11.10 0.07 -4.62
CA GLY A 48 12.04 -0.48 -3.65
C GLY A 48 12.62 0.64 -2.79
N GLY A 49 13.02 0.31 -1.57
CA GLY A 49 13.65 1.28 -0.68
C GLY A 49 13.66 0.79 0.75
N GLU A 50 14.08 1.66 1.64
CA GLU A 50 14.00 1.44 3.08
C GLU A 50 13.51 2.73 3.74
N THR A 51 12.31 2.69 4.28
CA THR A 51 11.72 3.80 5.02
C THR A 51 12.01 3.65 6.51
N VAL A 52 11.93 4.74 7.26
CA VAL A 52 12.09 4.74 8.72
C VAL A 52 10.87 5.37 9.36
N VAL A 53 10.39 4.73 10.43
CA VAL A 53 9.35 5.27 11.30
C VAL A 53 10.00 5.79 12.58
N ARG A 54 9.65 7.02 12.96
CA ARG A 54 10.10 7.60 14.24
C ARG A 54 9.07 7.28 15.31
N LEU A 55 9.43 6.39 16.21
CA LEU A 55 8.58 6.02 17.32
C LEU A 55 8.78 6.97 18.50
N GLY A 56 7.70 7.32 19.20
CA GLY A 56 7.74 7.96 20.51
C GLY A 56 7.98 6.93 21.65
N ASN A 57 7.99 7.42 22.89
CA ASN A 57 8.20 6.56 24.07
C ASN A 57 7.04 5.57 24.28
N GLU A 58 5.84 5.95 23.91
CA GLU A 58 4.63 5.12 23.97
C GLU A 58 4.13 4.87 22.56
N HIS A 59 4.18 3.63 22.12
CA HIS A 59 3.69 3.23 20.80
C HIS A 59 3.08 1.82 20.84
N GLY A 60 2.22 1.53 19.90
CA GLY A 60 1.65 0.21 19.67
C GLY A 60 2.62 -0.74 18.96
N LEU A 61 2.07 -1.74 18.29
CA LEU A 61 2.80 -2.76 17.57
C LEU A 61 2.64 -2.54 16.05
N GLY A 62 3.76 -2.63 15.34
CA GLY A 62 3.79 -2.51 13.88
C GLY A 62 5.20 -2.37 13.34
N GLY A 63 5.27 -2.26 12.03
CA GLY A 63 6.48 -1.98 11.29
C GLY A 63 6.22 -0.97 10.18
N ARG A 64 7.28 -0.49 9.53
CA ARG A 64 7.21 0.54 8.48
C ARG A 64 6.35 0.13 7.29
N ASN A 65 6.41 -1.13 6.91
CA ASN A 65 5.63 -1.66 5.79
C ASN A 65 4.14 -1.80 6.13
N GLN A 66 3.83 -2.20 7.36
CA GLN A 66 2.47 -2.24 7.88
C GLN A 66 1.88 -0.83 7.99
N GLU A 67 2.66 0.15 8.44
CA GLU A 67 2.22 1.55 8.47
C GLU A 67 1.98 2.11 7.07
N ALA A 68 2.85 1.79 6.10
CA ALA A 68 2.65 2.18 4.71
C ALA A 68 1.32 1.63 4.15
N ALA A 69 1.03 0.35 4.39
CA ALA A 69 -0.22 -0.26 3.96
C ALA A 69 -1.44 0.37 4.65
N LEU A 70 -1.37 0.65 5.94
CA LEU A 70 -2.45 1.30 6.68
C LEU A 70 -2.64 2.76 6.23
N ALA A 71 -1.57 3.46 5.89
CA ALA A 71 -1.62 4.83 5.36
C ALA A 71 -2.25 4.89 3.95
N ALA A 72 -2.14 3.83 3.16
CA ALA A 72 -2.78 3.74 1.85
C ALA A 72 -4.31 3.55 1.93
N VAL A 73 -4.85 3.07 3.05
CA VAL A 73 -6.28 2.74 3.19
C VAL A 73 -7.23 3.87 2.80
N PRO A 74 -7.07 5.12 3.25
CA PRO A 74 -7.96 6.20 2.86
C PRO A 74 -7.88 6.54 1.37
N LEU A 75 -6.71 6.36 0.74
CA LEU A 75 -6.50 6.63 -0.69
C LEU A 75 -7.16 5.58 -1.58
N LEU A 76 -7.18 4.32 -1.14
CA LEU A 76 -7.78 3.20 -1.86
C LEU A 76 -9.30 3.10 -1.67
N ARG A 77 -9.87 3.87 -0.73
CA ARG A 77 -11.27 3.75 -0.35
C ARG A 77 -12.22 3.87 -1.54
N GLY A 78 -12.95 2.78 -1.79
CA GLY A 78 -13.96 2.72 -2.84
C GLY A 78 -13.39 2.52 -4.26
N LEU A 79 -12.07 2.42 -4.42
CA LEU A 79 -11.49 1.99 -5.68
C LEU A 79 -11.75 0.50 -5.87
N CYS A 80 -12.35 0.14 -7.00
CA CYS A 80 -12.47 -1.25 -7.42
C CYS A 80 -11.15 -1.67 -8.07
N GLU A 81 -10.84 -2.97 -7.98
CA GLU A 81 -9.72 -3.55 -8.73
C GLU A 81 -8.34 -2.93 -8.46
N CYS A 82 -8.15 -2.32 -7.30
CA CYS A 82 -6.89 -1.72 -6.90
C CYS A 82 -6.49 -2.17 -5.49
N CYS A 83 -5.22 -2.50 -5.32
CA CYS A 83 -4.66 -2.78 -4.00
C CYS A 83 -3.23 -2.25 -3.87
N PHE A 84 -2.82 -2.07 -2.63
CA PHE A 84 -1.46 -1.74 -2.23
C PHE A 84 -0.96 -2.75 -1.21
N PHE A 85 0.30 -3.15 -1.35
CA PHE A 85 0.99 -3.86 -0.29
C PHE A 85 2.44 -3.40 -0.17
N SER A 86 2.98 -3.53 1.03
CA SER A 86 4.39 -3.29 1.32
C SER A 86 4.91 -4.35 2.26
N LEU A 87 6.14 -4.83 2.01
CA LEU A 87 6.77 -5.86 2.82
C LEU A 87 8.29 -5.74 2.85
N GLY A 88 8.89 -6.20 3.95
CA GLY A 88 10.32 -6.47 4.05
C GLY A 88 10.68 -7.77 3.35
N THR A 89 11.67 -7.72 2.46
CA THR A 89 12.07 -8.91 1.67
C THR A 89 12.71 -10.02 2.49
N ASP A 90 13.16 -9.73 3.71
CA ASP A 90 13.68 -10.72 4.67
C ASP A 90 12.56 -11.50 5.40
N GLY A 91 11.30 -11.07 5.23
CA GLY A 91 10.14 -11.71 5.82
C GLY A 91 9.74 -11.16 7.19
N THR A 92 10.32 -10.03 7.58
CA THR A 92 10.02 -9.36 8.86
C THR A 92 9.74 -7.88 8.69
N ASP A 93 8.89 -7.31 9.54
CA ASP A 93 8.58 -5.89 9.56
C ASP A 93 8.43 -5.38 11.00
N GLY A 94 9.47 -4.70 11.48
CA GLY A 94 9.56 -4.28 12.87
C GLY A 94 9.61 -5.48 13.86
N PRO A 95 9.14 -5.30 15.10
CA PRO A 95 9.16 -6.36 16.11
C PRO A 95 7.94 -7.29 15.99
N THR A 96 7.52 -7.62 14.75
CA THR A 96 6.34 -8.45 14.47
C THR A 96 6.70 -9.73 13.73
N ASP A 97 5.77 -10.67 13.65
CA ASP A 97 5.86 -11.91 12.88
C ASP A 97 5.39 -11.74 11.43
N ALA A 98 4.90 -10.55 11.07
CA ALA A 98 4.46 -10.23 9.73
C ALA A 98 5.61 -9.65 8.89
N ALA A 99 5.63 -9.94 7.61
CA ALA A 99 6.55 -9.34 6.65
C ALA A 99 6.13 -7.94 6.22
N GLY A 100 4.85 -7.61 6.37
CA GLY A 100 4.30 -6.33 5.96
C GLY A 100 2.78 -6.27 6.03
N GLY A 101 2.20 -5.39 5.22
CA GLY A 101 0.77 -5.15 5.18
C GLY A 101 0.19 -5.00 3.77
N TYR A 102 -1.12 -5.19 3.70
CA TYR A 102 -1.93 -5.13 2.49
C TYR A 102 -3.19 -4.31 2.74
N ALA A 103 -3.60 -3.53 1.75
CA ALA A 103 -4.84 -2.78 1.72
C ALA A 103 -5.46 -2.78 0.32
N ASP A 104 -6.79 -2.73 0.26
CA ASP A 104 -7.60 -2.61 -0.95
C ASP A 104 -8.76 -1.62 -0.74
N GLY A 105 -9.57 -1.41 -1.78
CA GLY A 105 -10.70 -0.49 -1.74
C GLY A 105 -11.77 -0.80 -0.68
N GLN A 106 -11.79 -2.03 -0.13
CA GLN A 106 -12.71 -2.46 0.91
C GLN A 106 -12.14 -2.38 2.32
N THR A 107 -10.82 -2.19 2.45
CA THR A 107 -10.13 -2.21 3.75
C THR A 107 -10.65 -1.13 4.69
N ALA A 108 -10.89 0.09 4.18
CA ALA A 108 -11.49 1.18 4.98
C ALA A 108 -12.84 0.78 5.60
N ARG A 109 -13.69 0.11 4.84
CA ARG A 109 -15.00 -0.37 5.29
C ARG A 109 -14.84 -1.48 6.34
N ARG A 110 -13.94 -2.44 6.12
CA ARG A 110 -13.66 -3.52 7.08
C ARG A 110 -13.16 -2.95 8.42
N LEU A 111 -12.22 -2.01 8.39
CA LEU A 111 -11.72 -1.34 9.60
C LEU A 111 -12.83 -0.59 10.36
N ALA A 112 -13.68 0.15 9.65
CA ALA A 112 -14.81 0.84 10.25
C ALA A 112 -15.78 -0.14 10.94
N THR A 113 -16.01 -1.31 10.35
CA THR A 113 -16.87 -2.36 10.97
C THR A 113 -16.23 -2.92 12.25
N CYS A 114 -14.90 -2.96 12.33
CA CYS A 114 -14.15 -3.34 13.54
C CYS A 114 -14.00 -2.19 14.54
N GLY A 115 -14.55 -1.01 14.28
CA GLY A 115 -14.42 0.17 15.13
C GLY A 115 -13.02 0.79 15.13
N THR A 116 -12.20 0.50 14.11
CA THR A 116 -10.83 0.97 14.01
C THR A 116 -10.74 2.11 12.99
N ALA A 117 -10.25 3.27 13.42
CA ALA A 117 -9.93 4.38 12.52
C ALA A 117 -8.45 4.29 12.11
N PRO A 118 -8.13 4.23 10.80
CA PRO A 118 -6.74 4.15 10.34
C PRO A 118 -5.83 5.26 10.89
N ALA A 119 -6.34 6.50 10.91
CA ALA A 119 -5.58 7.66 11.41
C ALA A 119 -5.24 7.53 12.91
N ASP A 120 -6.11 6.92 13.71
CA ASP A 120 -5.85 6.72 15.13
C ASP A 120 -4.81 5.62 15.37
N ALA A 121 -4.87 4.54 14.60
CA ALA A 121 -3.89 3.47 14.66
C ALA A 121 -2.50 3.96 14.21
N LEU A 122 -2.43 4.74 13.13
CA LEU A 122 -1.18 5.36 12.66
C LEU A 122 -0.58 6.32 13.71
N ARG A 123 -1.39 7.17 14.35
CA ARG A 123 -0.89 8.07 15.41
C ARG A 123 -0.32 7.32 16.61
N ARG A 124 -0.81 6.12 16.89
CA ARG A 124 -0.31 5.26 17.97
C ARG A 124 0.76 4.28 17.49
N HIS A 125 1.14 4.30 16.22
CA HIS A 125 2.04 3.30 15.64
C HIS A 125 1.57 1.87 15.90
N ASP A 126 0.25 1.61 15.72
CA ASP A 126 -0.40 0.34 16.02
C ASP A 126 -1.01 -0.29 14.75
N ALA A 127 -0.21 -0.29 13.69
CA ALA A 127 -0.62 -0.81 12.39
C ALA A 127 -0.85 -2.32 12.40
N TYR A 128 -0.10 -3.07 13.22
CA TYR A 128 -0.24 -4.52 13.34
C TYR A 128 -1.65 -4.92 13.73
N HIS A 129 -2.16 -4.43 14.86
CA HIS A 129 -3.49 -4.80 15.34
C HIS A 129 -4.61 -4.30 14.41
N ALA A 130 -4.44 -3.11 13.83
CA ALA A 130 -5.39 -2.59 12.87
C ALA A 130 -5.51 -3.52 11.64
N LEU A 131 -4.39 -3.86 11.00
CA LEU A 131 -4.38 -4.74 9.84
C LEU A 131 -4.76 -6.18 10.18
N GLN A 132 -4.36 -6.68 11.35
CA GLN A 132 -4.74 -8.00 11.83
C GLN A 132 -6.27 -8.15 11.89
N SER A 133 -6.96 -7.13 12.40
CA SER A 133 -8.43 -7.15 12.56
C SER A 133 -9.19 -7.33 11.24
N VAL A 134 -8.55 -7.00 10.11
CA VAL A 134 -9.14 -7.05 8.75
C VAL A 134 -8.42 -8.03 7.82
N LYS A 135 -7.52 -8.88 8.37
CA LYS A 135 -6.70 -9.84 7.61
C LYS A 135 -5.81 -9.16 6.57
N GLY A 136 -5.30 -7.98 6.90
CA GLY A 136 -4.41 -7.18 6.05
C GLY A 136 -2.93 -7.38 6.35
N LEU A 137 -2.52 -8.34 7.18
CA LEU A 137 -1.13 -8.67 7.42
C LEU A 137 -0.61 -9.67 6.37
N LEU A 138 0.64 -9.51 5.97
CA LEU A 138 1.34 -10.41 5.07
C LEU A 138 2.36 -11.23 5.86
N PHE A 139 2.33 -12.54 5.67
CA PHE A 139 3.23 -13.47 6.32
C PHE A 139 3.96 -14.29 5.25
N THR A 140 5.28 -14.20 5.23
CA THR A 140 6.14 -14.99 4.34
C THR A 140 7.01 -16.00 5.11
N GLY A 141 7.20 -15.75 6.40
CA GLY A 141 8.28 -16.35 7.16
C GLY A 141 9.66 -15.87 6.66
N PRO A 142 10.75 -16.34 7.29
CA PRO A 142 12.11 -15.98 6.87
C PRO A 142 12.37 -16.41 5.43
N THR A 143 12.81 -15.47 4.57
CA THR A 143 13.02 -15.71 3.14
C THR A 143 14.47 -16.10 2.82
N GLY A 144 15.39 -15.87 3.74
CA GLY A 144 16.82 -16.10 3.52
C GLY A 144 17.50 -15.03 2.65
N THR A 145 16.80 -13.96 2.32
CA THR A 145 17.34 -12.81 1.57
C THR A 145 16.96 -11.51 2.26
N ASN A 146 17.68 -10.42 1.96
CA ASN A 146 17.33 -9.07 2.35
C ASN A 146 17.81 -8.10 1.26
N VAL A 147 16.87 -7.57 0.49
CA VAL A 147 17.11 -6.55 -0.53
C VAL A 147 16.24 -5.32 -0.26
N ASN A 148 16.10 -4.98 1.00
CA ASN A 148 15.27 -3.90 1.55
C ASN A 148 13.77 -4.18 1.44
N ASP A 149 12.95 -3.12 1.37
CA ASP A 149 11.50 -3.22 1.29
C ASP A 149 11.04 -3.18 -0.16
N VAL A 150 9.88 -3.79 -0.39
CA VAL A 150 9.15 -3.71 -1.66
C VAL A 150 7.74 -3.21 -1.39
N ALA A 151 7.36 -2.13 -2.05
CA ALA A 151 6.00 -1.62 -2.08
C ALA A 151 5.43 -1.76 -3.48
N VAL A 152 4.18 -2.21 -3.58
CA VAL A 152 3.52 -2.48 -4.86
C VAL A 152 2.10 -1.96 -4.84
N VAL A 153 1.72 -1.25 -5.91
CA VAL A 153 0.32 -0.98 -6.26
C VAL A 153 -0.03 -1.91 -7.41
N LEU A 154 -1.14 -2.62 -7.31
CA LEU A 154 -1.72 -3.39 -8.40
C LEU A 154 -3.05 -2.75 -8.81
N ILE A 155 -3.22 -2.58 -10.11
CA ILE A 155 -4.43 -2.02 -10.72
C ILE A 155 -4.88 -2.99 -11.81
N ASN A 156 -6.12 -3.44 -11.71
CA ASN A 156 -6.75 -4.26 -12.73
C ASN A 156 -7.74 -3.38 -13.49
N GLY A 157 -7.55 -3.26 -14.81
CA GLY A 157 -8.37 -2.43 -15.69
C GLY A 157 -9.42 -3.21 -16.45
#